data_069d35fea85a1daf84462381da16815b
#
_entry.id   069d35fea85a1daf84462381da16815b
#
_cell.length_a   1.000
_cell.length_b   1.000
_cell.length_c   1.000
_cell.angle_alpha   90.00
_cell.angle_beta   90.00
_cell.angle_gamma   90.00
#
_symmetry.space_group_name_H-M   'P 1'
#
loop_
_entity.id
_entity.type
_entity.pdbx_description
1 polymer ?
#
loop_
_entity_poly.entity_id
_entity_poly.type
_entity_poly.pdbx_seq_one_letter_code
_entity_poly.pdbx_strand_id
1 'polypeptide(L)'
;MAASRRTAEGNGIRYGVFTAIPMIVYTIVAALAGFLGKIEAGSLNVVIIITGVVLAIRNLRTVKGHHLGYLQGFGTGIITGLVASVLLGATFWLLGGIDQAAVAQVKARDLFGSDLGILISGLGIILVGTMTSVITSLIAMQYYRTPDESQSEVEDVD
;
A
#
# COMPACT_ATOMS: atom_id res chain seq x y z
N MET A 1 -30.80 11.07 -7.64
CA MET A 1 -29.74 10.56 -6.74
C MET A 1 -28.44 10.65 -7.49
N ALA A 2 -27.54 11.56 -7.10
CA ALA A 2 -26.25 11.74 -7.76
C ALA A 2 -25.40 10.50 -7.52
N ALA A 3 -25.21 9.69 -8.55
CA ALA A 3 -24.19 8.65 -8.54
C ALA A 3 -22.85 9.35 -8.32
N SER A 4 -22.34 9.26 -7.11
CA SER A 4 -21.03 9.76 -6.72
C SER A 4 -20.04 9.20 -7.76
N ARG A 5 -19.56 10.05 -8.66
CA ARG A 5 -18.48 9.69 -9.59
C ARG A 5 -17.28 9.34 -8.73
N ARG A 6 -17.09 8.04 -8.48
CA ARG A 6 -15.93 7.56 -7.72
C ARG A 6 -14.68 7.92 -8.51
N THR A 7 -13.98 8.91 -8.02
CA THR A 7 -12.67 9.29 -8.57
C THR A 7 -11.66 8.20 -8.26
N ALA A 8 -10.63 8.06 -9.09
CA ALA A 8 -9.51 7.14 -8.86
C ALA A 8 -8.86 7.39 -7.48
N GLU A 9 -8.70 8.65 -7.12
CA GLU A 9 -8.15 9.09 -5.83
C GLU A 9 -9.02 8.66 -4.64
N GLY A 10 -10.33 8.96 -4.68
CA GLY A 10 -11.24 8.58 -3.60
C GLY A 10 -11.33 7.07 -3.41
N ASN A 11 -11.26 6.30 -4.49
CA ASN A 11 -11.21 4.85 -4.42
C ASN A 11 -9.88 4.37 -3.80
N GLY A 12 -8.75 4.97 -4.21
CA GLY A 12 -7.42 4.67 -3.67
C GLY A 12 -7.33 4.93 -2.18
N ILE A 13 -7.79 6.09 -1.71
CA ILE A 13 -7.81 6.44 -0.28
C ILE A 13 -8.67 5.45 0.51
N ARG A 14 -9.88 5.15 0.04
CA ARG A 14 -10.77 4.21 0.72
C ARG A 14 -10.16 2.83 0.87
N TYR A 15 -9.62 2.27 -0.21
CA TYR A 15 -8.97 0.98 -0.17
C TYR A 15 -7.66 1.01 0.60
N GLY A 16 -6.93 2.13 0.62
CA GLY A 16 -5.76 2.33 1.45
C GLY A 16 -6.08 2.21 2.94
N VAL A 17 -7.16 2.85 3.40
CA VAL A 17 -7.63 2.72 4.78
C VAL A 17 -8.08 1.28 5.08
N PHE A 18 -8.85 0.64 4.19
CA PHE A 18 -9.26 -0.75 4.38
C PHE A 18 -8.07 -1.71 4.43
N THR A 19 -7.02 -1.46 3.66
CA THR A 19 -5.79 -2.26 3.66
C THR A 19 -4.96 -2.01 4.92
N ALA A 20 -4.94 -0.78 5.43
CA ALA A 20 -4.23 -0.44 6.66
C ALA A 20 -4.77 -1.18 7.88
N ILE A 21 -6.08 -1.39 7.98
CA ILE A 21 -6.71 -2.05 9.14
C ILE A 21 -6.09 -3.43 9.41
N PRO A 22 -6.13 -4.41 8.49
CA PRO A 22 -5.53 -5.72 8.75
C PRO A 22 -4.01 -5.65 8.96
N MET A 23 -3.31 -4.71 8.33
CA MET A 23 -1.88 -4.51 8.55
C MET A 23 -1.58 -4.05 9.98
N ILE A 24 -2.35 -3.09 10.48
CA ILE A 24 -2.22 -2.56 11.85
C ILE A 24 -2.55 -3.64 12.87
N VAL A 25 -3.67 -4.34 12.70
CA VAL A 25 -4.07 -5.44 13.59
C VAL A 25 -3.00 -6.52 13.62
N TYR A 26 -2.51 -6.92 12.47
CA TYR A 26 -1.43 -7.91 12.38
C TYR A 26 -0.16 -7.42 13.07
N THR A 27 0.25 -6.17 12.86
CA THR A 27 1.44 -5.58 13.48
C THR A 27 1.33 -5.53 15.00
N ILE A 28 0.16 -5.17 15.54
CA ILE A 28 -0.09 -5.18 16.98
C ILE A 28 0.00 -6.62 17.54
N VAL A 29 -0.63 -7.59 16.87
CA VAL A 29 -0.57 -9.00 17.29
C VAL A 29 0.87 -9.51 17.24
N ALA A 30 1.62 -9.19 16.19
CA ALA A 30 3.02 -9.56 16.06
C ALA A 30 3.91 -8.94 17.15
N ALA A 31 3.63 -7.69 17.55
CA ALA A 31 4.30 -7.01 18.63
C ALA A 31 4.04 -7.71 19.97
N LEU A 32 2.77 -7.99 20.28
CA LEU A 32 2.37 -8.68 21.52
C LEU A 32 2.92 -10.11 21.61
N ALA A 33 3.01 -10.80 20.48
CA ALA A 33 3.55 -12.17 20.40
C ALA A 33 5.08 -12.22 20.35
N GLY A 34 5.78 -11.07 20.30
CA GLY A 34 7.23 -10.99 20.37
C GLY A 34 7.99 -11.42 19.11
N PHE A 35 7.31 -11.53 17.95
CA PHE A 35 7.97 -11.91 16.68
C PHE A 35 8.05 -10.78 15.64
N LEU A 36 7.76 -9.55 16.03
CA LEU A 36 7.76 -8.39 15.13
C LEU A 36 9.12 -8.17 14.44
N GLY A 37 10.23 -8.52 15.10
CA GLY A 37 11.60 -8.39 14.56
C GLY A 37 12.01 -9.49 13.58
N LYS A 38 11.14 -10.46 13.31
CA LYS A 38 11.42 -11.52 12.34
C LYS A 38 11.05 -11.08 10.93
N ILE A 39 11.85 -11.48 9.94
CA ILE A 39 11.62 -11.14 8.51
C ILE A 39 10.24 -11.62 8.03
N GLU A 40 9.79 -12.76 8.55
CA GLU A 40 8.48 -13.32 8.22
C GLU A 40 7.32 -12.38 8.59
N ALA A 41 7.48 -11.60 9.67
CA ALA A 41 6.47 -10.62 10.06
C ALA A 41 6.32 -9.48 9.03
N GLY A 42 7.43 -9.03 8.43
CA GLY A 42 7.40 -8.02 7.38
C GLY A 42 6.78 -8.54 6.08
N SER A 43 7.05 -9.79 5.71
CA SER A 43 6.58 -10.37 4.46
C SER A 43 5.05 -10.48 4.36
N LEU A 44 4.37 -10.75 5.47
CA LEU A 44 2.90 -10.82 5.47
C LEU A 44 2.26 -9.45 5.21
N ASN A 45 2.83 -8.37 5.74
CA ASN A 45 2.36 -7.01 5.44
C ASN A 45 2.49 -6.68 3.95
N VAL A 46 3.55 -7.15 3.28
CA VAL A 46 3.71 -7.00 1.83
C VAL A 46 2.58 -7.73 1.08
N VAL A 47 2.24 -8.94 1.47
CA VAL A 47 1.12 -9.70 0.86
C VAL A 47 -0.21 -8.97 1.05
N ILE A 48 -0.45 -8.38 2.21
CA ILE A 48 -1.67 -7.59 2.49
C ILE A 48 -1.73 -6.35 1.58
N ILE A 49 -0.62 -5.63 1.40
CA ILE A 49 -0.56 -4.47 0.49
C ILE A 49 -0.86 -4.90 -0.94
N ILE A 50 -0.21 -5.95 -1.43
CA ILE A 50 -0.44 -6.48 -2.79
C ILE A 50 -1.92 -6.78 -3.00
N THR A 51 -2.53 -7.49 -2.06
CA THR A 51 -3.95 -7.84 -2.12
C THR A 51 -4.83 -6.59 -2.12
N GLY A 52 -4.55 -5.61 -1.25
CA GLY A 52 -5.30 -4.36 -1.17
C GLY A 52 -5.23 -3.53 -2.45
N VAL A 53 -4.04 -3.42 -3.05
CA VAL A 53 -3.83 -2.71 -4.32
C VAL A 53 -4.60 -3.38 -5.46
N VAL A 54 -4.50 -4.71 -5.59
CA VAL A 54 -5.23 -5.46 -6.62
C VAL A 54 -6.73 -5.31 -6.47
N LEU A 55 -7.26 -5.39 -5.24
CA LEU A 55 -8.68 -5.18 -4.96
C LEU A 55 -9.13 -3.76 -5.29
N ALA A 56 -8.32 -2.75 -5.00
CA ALA A 56 -8.61 -1.35 -5.32
C ALA A 56 -8.74 -1.13 -6.83
N ILE A 57 -7.80 -1.64 -7.60
CA ILE A 57 -7.80 -1.55 -9.08
C ILE A 57 -8.98 -2.34 -9.65
N ARG A 58 -9.21 -3.57 -9.17
CA ARG A 58 -10.35 -4.40 -9.60
C ARG A 58 -11.69 -3.72 -9.35
N ASN A 59 -11.88 -3.13 -8.16
CA ASN A 59 -13.10 -2.41 -7.84
C ASN A 59 -13.29 -1.18 -8.74
N LEU A 60 -12.22 -0.42 -9.00
CA LEU A 60 -12.31 0.73 -9.90
C LEU A 60 -12.71 0.31 -11.31
N ARG A 61 -12.15 -0.81 -11.81
CA ARG A 61 -12.51 -1.39 -13.11
C ARG A 61 -13.97 -1.81 -13.16
N THR A 62 -14.48 -2.45 -12.10
CA THR A 62 -15.90 -2.85 -12.04
C THR A 62 -16.84 -1.64 -12.09
N VAL A 63 -16.45 -0.52 -11.48
CA VAL A 63 -17.26 0.71 -11.43
C VAL A 63 -17.19 1.50 -12.74
N LYS A 64 -16.03 1.56 -13.39
CA LYS A 64 -15.80 2.35 -14.62
C LYS A 64 -15.98 1.56 -15.92
N GLY A 65 -16.08 0.23 -15.85
CA GLY A 65 -16.22 -0.64 -17.01
C GLY A 65 -14.97 -0.64 -17.90
N HIS A 66 -15.18 -0.70 -19.21
CA HIS A 66 -14.11 -0.74 -20.22
C HIS A 66 -13.34 0.59 -20.40
N HIS A 67 -13.79 1.68 -19.78
CA HIS A 67 -13.17 3.01 -19.90
C HIS A 67 -12.17 3.34 -18.77
N LEU A 68 -11.52 2.33 -18.18
CA LEU A 68 -10.49 2.57 -17.18
C LEU A 68 -9.17 2.92 -17.85
N GLY A 69 -8.83 4.21 -17.89
CA GLY A 69 -7.51 4.66 -18.36
C GLY A 69 -6.37 4.07 -17.51
N TYR A 70 -5.26 3.71 -18.16
CA TYR A 70 -4.08 3.14 -17.51
C TYR A 70 -3.61 3.95 -16.29
N LEU A 71 -3.46 5.27 -16.46
CA LEU A 71 -3.03 6.19 -15.41
C LEU A 71 -3.99 6.22 -14.20
N GLN A 72 -5.28 6.03 -14.43
CA GLN A 72 -6.28 6.04 -13.35
C GLN A 72 -6.17 4.79 -12.47
N GLY A 73 -5.98 3.62 -13.08
CA GLY A 73 -5.76 2.37 -12.35
C GLY A 73 -4.42 2.36 -11.62
N PHE A 74 -3.37 2.80 -12.31
CA PHE A 74 -2.03 2.92 -11.74
C PHE A 74 -2.00 3.89 -10.55
N GLY A 75 -2.57 5.09 -10.70
CA GLY A 75 -2.67 6.08 -9.63
C GLY A 75 -3.48 5.59 -8.43
N THR A 76 -4.60 4.88 -8.67
CA THR A 76 -5.40 4.26 -7.60
C THR A 76 -4.57 3.30 -6.77
N GLY A 77 -3.79 2.43 -7.41
CA GLY A 77 -2.95 1.47 -6.71
C GLY A 77 -1.85 2.14 -5.88
N ILE A 78 -1.17 3.15 -6.42
CA ILE A 78 -0.14 3.92 -5.69
C ILE A 78 -0.76 4.60 -4.46
N ILE A 79 -1.89 5.30 -4.63
CA ILE A 79 -2.57 5.99 -3.51
C ILE A 79 -3.00 4.98 -2.45
N THR A 80 -3.50 3.79 -2.84
CA THR A 80 -3.87 2.73 -1.91
C THR A 80 -2.69 2.31 -1.04
N GLY A 81 -1.55 2.00 -1.65
CA GLY A 81 -0.38 1.57 -0.92
C GLY A 81 0.27 2.69 -0.10
N LEU A 82 0.32 3.91 -0.63
CA LEU A 82 0.84 5.07 0.09
C LEU A 82 0.02 5.33 1.37
N VAL A 83 -1.31 5.39 1.25
CA VAL A 83 -2.20 5.62 2.40
C VAL A 83 -2.05 4.49 3.43
N ALA A 84 -2.03 3.23 2.97
CA ALA A 84 -1.87 2.08 3.86
C ALA A 84 -0.53 2.12 4.60
N SER A 85 0.57 2.40 3.90
CA SER A 85 1.92 2.44 4.49
C SER A 85 2.11 3.63 5.43
N VAL A 86 1.54 4.80 5.11
CA VAL A 86 1.58 5.98 6.00
C VAL A 86 0.83 5.70 7.30
N LEU A 87 -0.36 5.09 7.22
CA LEU A 87 -1.11 4.71 8.41
C LEU A 87 -0.38 3.67 9.26
N LEU A 88 0.25 2.67 8.62
CA LEU A 88 1.06 1.68 9.31
C LEU A 88 2.30 2.32 9.96
N GLY A 89 3.03 3.17 9.24
CA GLY A 89 4.19 3.89 9.76
C GLY A 89 3.84 4.79 10.94
N ALA A 90 2.73 5.53 10.84
CA ALA A 90 2.22 6.34 11.94
C ALA A 90 1.86 5.49 13.17
N THR A 91 1.21 4.34 12.96
CA THR A 91 0.91 3.38 14.04
C THR A 91 2.21 2.87 14.69
N PHE A 92 3.22 2.58 13.88
CA PHE A 92 4.52 2.14 14.39
C PHE A 92 5.19 3.22 15.24
N TRP A 93 5.14 4.50 14.86
CA TRP A 93 5.63 5.60 15.68
C TRP A 93 4.86 5.78 16.99
N LEU A 94 3.53 5.62 16.95
CA LEU A 94 2.70 5.67 18.16
C LEU A 94 3.04 4.52 19.12
N LEU A 95 3.17 3.29 18.62
CA LEU A 95 3.57 2.13 19.42
C LEU A 95 4.96 2.33 20.02
N GLY A 96 5.90 2.90 19.27
CA GLY A 96 7.24 3.19 19.73
C GLY A 96 7.31 4.23 20.86
N GLY A 97 6.35 5.15 20.89
CA GLY A 97 6.21 6.12 21.98
C GLY A 97 5.61 5.54 23.26
N ILE A 98 4.83 4.45 23.15
CA ILE A 98 4.12 3.83 24.27
C ILE A 98 4.91 2.67 24.87
N ASP A 99 5.44 1.81 24.01
CA ASP A 99 6.19 0.59 24.42
C ASP A 99 7.49 0.46 23.65
N GLN A 100 8.58 0.90 24.30
CA GLN A 100 9.93 0.79 23.74
C GLN A 100 10.39 -0.66 23.58
N ALA A 101 9.85 -1.61 24.35
CA ALA A 101 10.19 -3.02 24.23
C ALA A 101 9.65 -3.65 22.95
N ALA A 102 8.43 -3.28 22.51
CA ALA A 102 7.87 -3.74 21.24
C ALA A 102 8.69 -3.23 20.05
N VAL A 103 9.17 -2.00 20.12
CA VAL A 103 9.99 -1.37 19.06
C VAL A 103 11.43 -1.86 19.09
N ALA A 104 11.96 -2.22 20.26
CA ALA A 104 13.30 -2.82 20.36
C ALA A 104 13.44 -4.12 19.56
N GLN A 105 12.34 -4.81 19.28
CA GLN A 105 12.31 -6.01 18.41
C GLN A 105 12.59 -5.67 16.93
N VAL A 106 12.25 -4.46 16.50
CA VAL A 106 12.42 -3.99 15.10
C VAL A 106 13.67 -3.13 14.95
N LYS A 107 14.30 -2.73 16.04
CA LYS A 107 15.54 -1.96 15.98
C LYS A 107 16.54 -2.68 15.08
N ALA A 108 16.71 -2.15 13.89
CA ALA A 108 17.95 -2.35 13.16
C ALA A 108 19.08 -1.97 14.12
N ARG A 109 19.91 -2.97 14.42
CA ARG A 109 21.05 -2.89 15.37
C ARG A 109 21.65 -1.50 15.37
N ASP A 110 21.58 -0.83 16.51
CA ASP A 110 22.22 0.38 17.02
C ASP A 110 23.28 1.11 16.14
N LEU A 111 22.94 1.47 14.91
CA LEU A 111 23.83 2.31 14.11
C LEU A 111 23.60 3.81 14.34
N PHE A 112 22.45 4.23 14.88
CA PHE A 112 22.07 5.65 14.92
C PHE A 112 21.41 6.15 16.22
N GLY A 113 21.45 5.40 17.33
CA GLY A 113 20.78 5.80 18.58
C GLY A 113 19.27 5.53 18.59
N SER A 114 18.66 5.45 19.79
CA SER A 114 17.31 4.94 19.98
C SER A 114 16.20 5.75 19.28
N ASP A 115 16.29 7.08 19.29
CA ASP A 115 15.23 7.94 18.78
C ASP A 115 15.23 8.05 17.25
N LEU A 116 16.41 8.10 16.63
CA LEU A 116 16.57 8.06 15.18
C LEU A 116 16.18 6.71 14.60
N GLY A 117 16.41 5.60 15.31
CA GLY A 117 16.04 4.26 14.87
C GLY A 117 14.55 4.09 14.64
N ILE A 118 13.69 4.66 15.49
CA ILE A 118 12.23 4.61 15.37
C ILE A 118 11.76 5.39 14.14
N LEU A 119 12.29 6.60 13.95
CA LEU A 119 11.95 7.45 12.80
C LEU A 119 12.35 6.78 11.48
N ILE A 120 13.56 6.26 11.39
CA ILE A 120 14.08 5.59 10.19
C ILE A 120 13.27 4.32 9.90
N SER A 121 12.91 3.54 10.91
CA SER A 121 12.10 2.33 10.74
C SER A 121 10.70 2.66 10.20
N GLY A 122 10.04 3.68 10.73
CA GLY A 122 8.74 4.13 10.24
C GLY A 122 8.79 4.64 8.79
N LEU A 123 9.83 5.42 8.45
CA LEU A 123 10.08 5.87 7.08
C LEU A 123 10.38 4.69 6.15
N GLY A 124 11.14 3.70 6.62
CA GLY A 124 11.41 2.46 5.89
C GLY A 124 10.12 1.71 5.55
N ILE A 125 9.19 1.59 6.50
CA ILE A 125 7.86 0.97 6.29
C ILE A 125 7.10 1.71 5.19
N ILE A 126 7.07 3.05 5.23
CA ILE A 126 6.38 3.87 4.23
C ILE A 126 7.03 3.68 2.86
N LEU A 127 8.35 3.69 2.78
CA LEU A 127 9.09 3.54 1.53
C LEU A 127 8.85 2.17 0.91
N VAL A 128 9.04 1.08 1.67
CA VAL A 128 8.85 -0.29 1.20
C VAL A 128 7.41 -0.52 0.76
N GLY A 129 6.43 -0.06 1.54
CA GLY A 129 5.02 -0.22 1.20
C GLY A 129 4.64 0.56 -0.07
N THR A 130 5.15 1.78 -0.22
CA THR A 130 4.92 2.58 -1.43
C THR A 130 5.56 1.94 -2.66
N MET A 131 6.82 1.47 -2.57
CA MET A 131 7.50 0.78 -3.66
C MET A 131 6.77 -0.51 -4.05
N THR A 132 6.33 -1.30 -3.07
CA THR A 132 5.52 -2.51 -3.31
C THR A 132 4.25 -2.16 -4.07
N SER A 133 3.56 -1.09 -3.70
CA SER A 133 2.32 -0.67 -4.36
C SER A 133 2.55 -0.19 -5.79
N VAL A 134 3.65 0.51 -6.06
CA VAL A 134 4.03 0.93 -7.42
C VAL A 134 4.24 -0.30 -8.32
N ILE A 135 5.07 -1.25 -7.87
CA ILE A 135 5.36 -2.47 -8.63
C ILE A 135 4.07 -3.28 -8.85
N THR A 136 3.28 -3.47 -7.80
CA THR A 136 2.01 -4.20 -7.89
C THR A 136 1.03 -3.53 -8.84
N SER A 137 0.94 -2.20 -8.82
CA SER A 137 0.06 -1.43 -9.70
C SER A 137 0.49 -1.55 -11.17
N LEU A 138 1.80 -1.53 -11.46
CA LEU A 138 2.32 -1.76 -12.79
C LEU A 138 1.93 -3.14 -13.32
N ILE A 139 2.18 -4.18 -12.52
CA ILE A 139 1.85 -5.57 -12.90
C ILE A 139 0.34 -5.74 -13.08
N ALA A 140 -0.46 -5.23 -12.15
CA ALA A 140 -1.91 -5.32 -12.22
C ALA A 140 -2.46 -4.61 -13.45
N MET A 141 -1.95 -3.41 -13.79
CA MET A 141 -2.40 -2.68 -14.97
C MET A 141 -1.97 -3.34 -16.28
N GLN A 142 -0.83 -4.02 -16.34
CA GLN A 142 -0.46 -4.84 -17.49
C GLN A 142 -1.45 -5.99 -17.71
N TYR A 143 -1.87 -6.65 -16.64
CA TYR A 143 -2.87 -7.72 -16.70
C TYR A 143 -4.28 -7.22 -17.09
N TYR A 144 -4.63 -6.01 -16.67
CA TYR A 144 -5.94 -5.42 -16.93
C TYR A 144 -6.00 -4.56 -18.21
N ARG A 145 -4.90 -4.44 -18.95
CA ARG A 145 -4.86 -3.72 -20.23
C ARG A 145 -5.80 -4.39 -21.23
N THR A 146 -6.74 -3.63 -21.76
CA THR A 146 -7.61 -4.11 -22.84
C THR A 146 -6.87 -3.97 -24.19
N PRO A 147 -7.04 -4.90 -25.15
CA PRO A 147 -6.35 -4.84 -26.44
C PRO A 147 -6.68 -3.62 -27.31
N ASP A 148 -7.82 -2.96 -27.05
CA ASP A 148 -8.31 -1.84 -27.87
C ASP A 148 -7.47 -0.55 -27.75
N GLU A 149 -6.72 -0.34 -26.66
CA GLU A 149 -5.87 0.86 -26.55
C GLU A 149 -4.62 0.80 -27.43
N SER A 150 -4.21 -0.38 -27.87
CA SER A 150 -3.04 -0.54 -28.74
C SER A 150 -3.36 -0.31 -30.23
N GLN A 151 -4.62 -0.32 -30.61
CA GLN A 151 -5.03 -0.11 -32.01
C GLN A 151 -5.32 1.36 -32.30
N SER A 152 -5.80 2.14 -31.33
CA SER A 152 -6.06 3.57 -31.52
C SER A 152 -4.79 4.42 -31.66
N GLU A 153 -3.66 3.99 -31.08
CA GLU A 153 -2.38 4.71 -31.25
C GLU A 153 -1.74 4.49 -32.63
N VAL A 154 -2.15 3.45 -33.36
CA VAL A 154 -1.60 3.15 -34.71
C VAL A 154 -2.43 3.83 -35.79
N GLU A 155 -3.71 4.10 -35.56
CA GLU A 155 -4.61 4.70 -36.54
C GLU A 155 -4.47 6.24 -36.64
N ASP A 156 -3.88 6.89 -35.62
CA ASP A 156 -3.64 8.35 -35.61
C ASP A 156 -2.31 8.75 -36.29
N VAL A 157 -1.56 7.82 -36.89
CA VAL A 157 -0.24 8.08 -37.51
C VAL A 157 -0.27 8.02 -39.04
N ASP A 158 -1.38 7.69 -39.66
CA ASP A 158 -1.62 7.73 -41.12
C ASP A 158 -2.51 8.94 -41.50
#